data_d1bc33cc6e8c9c532490838e41a5aed2
#
_entry.id   d1bc33cc6e8c9c532490838e41a5aed2
#
_cell.length_a   1.000
_cell.length_b   1.000
_cell.length_c   1.000
_cell.angle_alpha   90.00
_cell.angle_beta   90.00
_cell.angle_gamma   90.00
#
_symmetry.space_group_name_H-M   'P 1'
#
loop_
_entity.id
_entity.type
_entity.pdbx_description
1 polymer ?
#
loop_
_entity_poly.entity_id
_entity_poly.type
_entity_poly.pdbx_seq_one_letter_code
_entity_poly.pdbx_strand_id
1 'polypeptide(L)'
;MNPDISRPADDLPLDDDLLEAIAADTVCEPVPAGLSSRIRHRLLERISQGESRHLTVQPSEDTWQVFQDGVMIKVLHEADGVMSYLLRLAAGAVLPAHRHPVDEECVVLEGSVRIGTQLVVGAGGFHLARKDALHAPITSDEGATIFLRGASPHPAAVV
;
A
#
# COMPACT_ATOMS: atom_id res chain seq x y z
N MET A 1 -28.71 33.56 2.12
CA MET A 1 -27.92 34.40 3.00
C MET A 1 -27.10 33.51 3.88
N ASN A 2 -25.87 33.22 3.46
CA ASN A 2 -24.96 32.33 4.16
C ASN A 2 -23.98 33.20 4.96
N PRO A 3 -23.77 32.98 6.25
CA PRO A 3 -22.81 33.81 6.98
C PRO A 3 -21.38 33.41 6.59
N ASP A 4 -20.64 34.41 6.19
CA ASP A 4 -19.21 34.42 5.95
C ASP A 4 -18.46 34.03 7.25
N ILE A 5 -17.75 32.88 7.23
CA ILE A 5 -16.87 32.43 8.31
C ILE A 5 -15.42 32.58 7.83
N SER A 6 -15.05 33.82 7.51
CA SER A 6 -13.66 34.21 7.33
C SER A 6 -13.20 34.93 8.60
N ARG A 7 -12.83 34.18 9.63
CA ARG A 7 -12.11 34.72 10.77
C ARG A 7 -10.63 34.41 10.56
N PRO A 8 -9.75 35.39 10.39
CA PRO A 8 -8.32 35.16 10.41
C PRO A 8 -7.96 34.67 11.81
N ALA A 9 -7.18 33.59 11.85
CA ALA A 9 -6.48 33.19 13.06
C ALA A 9 -5.55 34.38 13.41
N ASP A 10 -5.91 35.11 14.45
CA ASP A 10 -4.98 36.04 15.07
C ASP A 10 -3.80 35.20 15.60
N ASP A 11 -2.70 35.22 14.85
CA ASP A 11 -1.38 34.86 15.33
C ASP A 11 -1.01 35.91 16.38
N LEU A 12 -1.50 35.73 17.61
CA LEU A 12 -1.00 36.45 18.76
C LEU A 12 0.42 35.95 19.00
N PRO A 13 1.47 36.74 18.75
CA PRO A 13 2.82 36.33 19.10
C PRO A 13 2.81 36.04 20.60
N LEU A 14 3.21 34.83 20.98
CA LEU A 14 3.44 34.49 22.38
C LEU A 14 4.46 35.50 22.91
N ASP A 15 4.06 36.21 23.97
CA ASP A 15 4.90 37.19 24.65
C ASP A 15 6.19 36.51 25.09
N ASP A 16 7.34 37.04 24.69
CA ASP A 16 8.65 36.51 25.05
C ASP A 16 8.83 36.37 26.56
N ASP A 17 8.28 37.32 27.32
CA ASP A 17 8.26 37.29 28.79
C ASP A 17 7.48 36.08 29.34
N LEU A 18 6.38 35.71 28.68
CA LEU A 18 5.61 34.51 29.03
C LEU A 18 6.36 33.22 28.69
N LEU A 19 7.06 33.19 27.58
CA LEU A 19 7.90 32.06 27.20
C LEU A 19 9.08 31.88 28.15
N GLU A 20 9.73 32.96 28.58
CA GLU A 20 10.79 32.92 29.60
C GLU A 20 10.24 32.51 30.98
N ALA A 21 9.05 32.97 31.37
CA ALA A 21 8.43 32.54 32.62
C ALA A 21 8.08 31.08 32.62
N ILE A 22 7.54 30.53 31.52
CA ILE A 22 7.26 29.09 31.35
C ILE A 22 8.56 28.30 31.36
N ALA A 23 9.58 28.76 30.68
CA ALA A 23 10.89 28.08 30.65
C ALA A 23 11.57 28.09 32.04
N ALA A 24 11.44 29.16 32.81
CA ALA A 24 12.00 29.26 34.15
C ALA A 24 11.27 28.37 35.20
N ASP A 25 9.97 28.15 35.03
CA ASP A 25 9.17 27.34 35.93
C ASP A 25 9.20 25.82 35.54
N THR A 26 9.67 25.53 34.33
CA THR A 26 9.87 24.15 33.88
C THR A 26 11.20 23.60 34.41
N VAL A 27 11.24 23.25 35.69
CA VAL A 27 12.32 22.45 36.24
C VAL A 27 12.23 21.07 35.63
N CYS A 28 12.94 20.88 34.52
CA CYS A 28 13.10 19.58 33.91
C CYS A 28 13.95 18.73 34.87
N GLU A 29 13.32 17.94 35.74
CA GLU A 29 14.06 16.97 36.52
C GLU A 29 14.84 16.05 35.58
N PRO A 30 16.13 15.79 35.84
CA PRO A 30 16.90 14.93 34.98
C PRO A 30 16.26 13.55 34.93
N VAL A 31 16.00 13.06 33.72
CA VAL A 31 15.45 11.72 33.50
C VAL A 31 16.32 10.71 34.25
N PRO A 32 15.75 9.87 35.13
CA PRO A 32 16.52 8.88 35.89
C PRO A 32 17.41 8.04 34.98
N ALA A 33 18.66 7.84 35.42
CA ALA A 33 19.64 7.07 34.67
C ALA A 33 19.04 5.69 34.31
N GLY A 34 19.04 5.33 33.03
CA GLY A 34 18.48 4.09 32.51
C GLY A 34 17.00 4.12 32.16
N LEU A 35 16.23 5.19 32.45
CA LEU A 35 14.83 5.26 32.02
C LEU A 35 14.72 5.37 30.48
N SER A 36 15.54 6.21 29.88
CA SER A 36 15.61 6.35 28.42
C SER A 36 15.96 5.02 27.73
N SER A 37 16.91 4.28 28.29
CA SER A 37 17.30 2.96 27.77
C SER A 37 16.16 1.95 27.89
N ARG A 38 15.43 1.95 29.01
CA ARG A 38 14.28 1.05 29.24
C ARG A 38 13.10 1.39 28.32
N ILE A 39 12.82 2.68 28.11
CA ILE A 39 11.78 3.13 27.17
C ILE A 39 12.17 2.72 25.76
N ARG A 40 13.43 2.97 25.35
CA ARG A 40 13.93 2.58 24.03
C ARG A 40 13.87 1.06 23.83
N HIS A 41 14.26 0.28 24.83
CA HIS A 41 14.20 -1.18 24.75
C HIS A 41 12.75 -1.68 24.61
N ARG A 42 11.81 -1.19 25.43
CA ARG A 42 10.38 -1.52 25.29
C ARG A 42 9.80 -1.12 23.94
N LEU A 43 10.17 0.06 23.42
CA LEU A 43 9.73 0.49 22.10
C LEU A 43 10.25 -0.44 21.00
N LEU A 44 11.53 -0.80 21.06
CA LEU A 44 12.14 -1.71 20.09
C LEU A 44 11.55 -3.14 20.23
N GLU A 45 11.28 -3.62 21.43
CA GLU A 45 10.57 -4.90 21.64
C GLU A 45 9.15 -4.86 21.05
N ARG A 46 8.38 -3.81 21.27
CA ARG A 46 7.02 -3.66 20.69
C ARG A 46 7.04 -3.57 19.17
N ILE A 47 8.04 -2.90 18.62
CA ILE A 47 8.25 -2.85 17.15
C ILE A 47 8.63 -4.24 16.62
N SER A 48 9.52 -4.97 17.34
CA SER A 48 9.96 -6.30 16.93
C SER A 48 8.89 -7.38 17.09
N GLN A 49 7.95 -7.21 18.03
CA GLN A 49 6.82 -8.11 18.25
C GLN A 49 5.65 -7.88 17.31
N GLY A 50 5.80 -6.96 16.34
CA GLY A 50 4.79 -6.74 15.30
C GLY A 50 3.48 -6.11 15.79
N GLU A 51 3.47 -5.48 16.96
CA GLU A 51 2.30 -4.74 17.48
C GLU A 51 2.00 -3.43 16.73
N SER A 52 2.56 -3.25 15.54
CA SER A 52 2.11 -2.23 14.63
C SER A 52 0.69 -2.59 14.16
N ARG A 53 -0.31 -1.87 14.65
CA ARG A 53 -1.71 -2.02 14.21
C ARG A 53 -1.92 -1.62 12.75
N HIS A 54 -0.88 -1.12 12.11
CA HIS A 54 -0.93 -0.58 10.76
C HIS A 54 0.31 -1.00 9.97
N LEU A 55 0.09 -1.46 8.75
CA LEU A 55 1.13 -1.69 7.75
C LEU A 55 1.07 -0.55 6.74
N THR A 56 2.21 0.10 6.47
CA THR A 56 2.35 1.11 5.43
C THR A 56 3.45 0.69 4.47
N VAL A 57 3.13 0.55 3.20
CA VAL A 57 4.09 0.30 2.13
C VAL A 57 4.22 1.57 1.30
N GLN A 58 5.40 2.18 1.30
CA GLN A 58 5.67 3.40 0.53
C GLN A 58 5.92 3.07 -0.95
N PRO A 59 5.63 4.01 -1.87
CA PRO A 59 6.03 3.87 -3.26
C PRO A 59 7.57 3.85 -3.33
N SER A 60 8.12 2.79 -3.92
CA SER A 60 9.56 2.63 -4.16
C SER A 60 9.74 1.72 -5.36
N GLU A 61 10.63 2.08 -6.26
CA GLU A 61 10.98 1.23 -7.41
C GLU A 61 11.81 0.00 -6.98
N ASP A 62 12.60 0.11 -5.93
CA ASP A 62 13.45 -0.98 -5.44
C ASP A 62 12.67 -2.21 -4.94
N THR A 63 11.37 -2.07 -4.73
CA THR A 63 10.51 -3.17 -4.27
C THR A 63 9.84 -3.96 -5.39
N TRP A 64 10.02 -3.54 -6.65
CA TRP A 64 9.54 -4.26 -7.81
C TRP A 64 10.49 -5.40 -8.19
N GLN A 65 9.95 -6.57 -8.44
CA GLN A 65 10.68 -7.76 -8.85
C GLN A 65 10.14 -8.26 -10.18
N VAL A 66 10.99 -8.93 -10.97
CA VAL A 66 10.54 -9.60 -12.19
C VAL A 66 9.65 -10.77 -11.80
N PHE A 67 8.44 -10.79 -12.31
CA PHE A 67 7.49 -11.90 -12.13
C PHE A 67 7.58 -12.87 -13.29
N GLN A 68 7.48 -12.35 -14.50
CA GLN A 68 7.69 -13.05 -15.77
C GLN A 68 8.03 -12.03 -16.85
N ASP A 69 8.22 -12.48 -18.09
CA ASP A 69 8.54 -11.59 -19.22
C ASP A 69 7.48 -10.49 -19.38
N GLY A 70 7.93 -9.24 -19.38
CA GLY A 70 7.09 -8.06 -19.48
C GLY A 70 6.21 -7.77 -18.24
N VAL A 71 6.35 -8.52 -17.13
CA VAL A 71 5.54 -8.31 -15.92
C VAL A 71 6.40 -8.22 -14.68
N MET A 72 6.21 -7.12 -13.94
CA MET A 72 6.83 -6.91 -12.62
C MET A 72 5.79 -7.06 -11.52
N ILE A 73 6.21 -7.56 -10.36
CA ILE A 73 5.38 -7.70 -9.16
C ILE A 73 5.94 -6.88 -8.01
N LYS A 74 5.05 -6.30 -7.23
CA LYS A 74 5.34 -5.67 -5.94
C LYS A 74 4.39 -6.20 -4.89
N VAL A 75 4.90 -6.99 -3.95
CA VAL A 75 4.11 -7.50 -2.82
C VAL A 75 3.86 -6.38 -1.82
N LEU A 76 2.61 -6.20 -1.42
CA LEU A 76 2.19 -5.22 -0.42
C LEU A 76 1.96 -5.87 0.94
N HIS A 77 1.29 -7.03 0.95
CA HIS A 77 0.97 -7.75 2.18
C HIS A 77 0.61 -9.20 1.86
N GLU A 78 0.97 -10.09 2.76
CA GLU A 78 0.56 -11.49 2.70
C GLU A 78 0.20 -11.96 4.11
N ALA A 79 -0.97 -12.56 4.27
CA ALA A 79 -1.40 -13.21 5.50
C ALA A 79 -2.46 -14.28 5.19
N ASP A 80 -2.43 -15.37 5.93
CA ASP A 80 -3.44 -16.44 5.88
C ASP A 80 -3.66 -17.02 4.46
N GLY A 81 -2.60 -17.07 3.65
CA GLY A 81 -2.64 -17.58 2.28
C GLY A 81 -3.29 -16.63 1.26
N VAL A 82 -3.56 -15.39 1.66
CA VAL A 82 -4.04 -14.32 0.78
C VAL A 82 -2.97 -13.25 0.65
N MET A 83 -2.68 -12.87 -0.59
CA MET A 83 -1.69 -11.84 -0.93
C MET A 83 -2.39 -10.62 -1.53
N SER A 84 -1.94 -9.44 -1.14
CA SER A 84 -2.25 -8.16 -1.81
C SER A 84 -0.98 -7.69 -2.51
N TYR A 85 -1.06 -7.43 -3.80
CA TYR A 85 0.11 -7.11 -4.61
C TYR A 85 -0.25 -6.24 -5.81
N LEU A 86 0.76 -5.65 -6.41
CA LEU A 86 0.65 -4.93 -7.67
C LEU A 86 1.33 -5.73 -8.77
N LEU A 87 0.75 -5.75 -9.95
CA LEU A 87 1.44 -6.12 -11.17
C LEU A 87 1.55 -4.89 -12.07
N ARG A 88 2.73 -4.73 -12.66
CA ARG A 88 3.00 -3.75 -13.72
C ARG A 88 3.25 -4.53 -15.00
N LEU A 89 2.36 -4.37 -15.96
CA LEU A 89 2.42 -4.99 -17.27
C LEU A 89 3.06 -4.02 -18.26
N ALA A 90 4.09 -4.44 -18.96
CA ALA A 90 4.59 -3.70 -20.10
C ALA A 90 3.60 -3.75 -21.27
N ALA A 91 3.73 -2.86 -22.22
CA ALA A 91 2.97 -2.91 -23.49
C ALA A 91 3.20 -4.27 -24.18
N GLY A 92 2.12 -4.94 -24.57
CA GLY A 92 2.14 -6.27 -25.18
C GLY A 92 2.36 -7.44 -24.20
N ALA A 93 2.50 -7.20 -22.89
CA ALA A 93 2.64 -8.27 -21.91
C ALA A 93 1.38 -9.15 -21.83
N VAL A 94 1.57 -10.43 -21.56
CA VAL A 94 0.51 -11.43 -21.50
C VAL A 94 0.62 -12.22 -20.18
N LEU A 95 -0.44 -12.23 -19.40
CA LEU A 95 -0.64 -13.22 -18.34
C LEU A 95 -1.44 -14.38 -18.93
N PRO A 96 -0.91 -15.60 -18.95
CA PRO A 96 -1.60 -16.76 -19.55
C PRO A 96 -2.92 -17.08 -18.84
N ALA A 97 -3.77 -17.85 -19.49
CA ALA A 97 -4.98 -18.39 -18.87
C ALA A 97 -4.62 -19.27 -17.67
N HIS A 98 -5.33 -19.11 -16.57
CA HIS A 98 -5.06 -19.82 -15.32
C HIS A 98 -6.32 -19.97 -14.46
N ARG A 99 -6.18 -20.62 -13.31
CA ARG A 99 -7.25 -20.76 -12.30
C ARG A 99 -6.75 -20.27 -10.95
N HIS A 100 -7.65 -19.74 -10.14
CA HIS A 100 -7.37 -19.29 -8.79
C HIS A 100 -7.90 -20.29 -7.76
N PRO A 101 -7.12 -20.64 -6.70
CA PRO A 101 -7.62 -21.49 -5.62
C PRO A 101 -8.56 -20.76 -4.65
N VAL A 102 -8.64 -19.43 -4.75
CA VAL A 102 -9.56 -18.53 -4.04
C VAL A 102 -10.08 -17.47 -5.01
N ASP A 103 -11.09 -16.72 -4.64
CA ASP A 103 -11.53 -15.57 -5.42
C ASP A 103 -10.38 -14.55 -5.52
N GLU A 104 -10.17 -13.96 -6.71
CA GLU A 104 -9.19 -12.91 -6.92
C GLU A 104 -9.86 -11.61 -7.35
N GLU A 105 -9.60 -10.57 -6.58
CA GLU A 105 -10.03 -9.19 -6.85
C GLU A 105 -8.96 -8.46 -7.65
N CYS A 106 -9.35 -7.74 -8.68
CA CYS A 106 -8.47 -6.94 -9.53
C CYS A 106 -9.03 -5.53 -9.67
N VAL A 107 -8.21 -4.52 -9.40
CA VAL A 107 -8.50 -3.11 -9.71
C VAL A 107 -7.45 -2.60 -10.65
N VAL A 108 -7.86 -2.02 -11.77
CA VAL A 108 -6.94 -1.34 -12.69
C VAL A 108 -6.64 0.04 -12.12
N LEU A 109 -5.36 0.32 -11.81
CA LEU A 109 -4.91 1.59 -11.28
C LEU A 109 -4.49 2.55 -12.39
N GLU A 110 -3.82 2.03 -13.41
CA GLU A 110 -3.30 2.78 -14.55
C GLU A 110 -3.42 1.96 -15.82
N GLY A 111 -3.64 2.62 -16.97
CA GLY A 111 -3.77 1.98 -18.25
C GLY A 111 -5.04 1.17 -18.40
N SER A 112 -4.96 0.08 -19.14
CA SER A 112 -6.07 -0.85 -19.35
C SER A 112 -5.59 -2.28 -19.53
N VAL A 113 -6.42 -3.24 -19.16
CA VAL A 113 -6.21 -4.66 -19.42
C VAL A 113 -7.35 -5.23 -20.24
N ARG A 114 -7.03 -6.16 -21.13
CA ARG A 114 -7.98 -6.96 -21.89
C ARG A 114 -8.00 -8.38 -21.32
N ILE A 115 -9.17 -8.84 -20.94
CA ILE A 115 -9.41 -10.19 -20.42
C ILE A 115 -10.08 -11.01 -21.51
N GLY A 116 -9.39 -12.03 -22.00
CA GLY A 116 -9.81 -12.79 -23.19
C GLY A 116 -9.85 -11.90 -24.43
N THR A 117 -10.90 -12.06 -25.26
CA THR A 117 -10.97 -11.37 -26.56
C THR A 117 -11.81 -10.09 -26.56
N GLN A 118 -12.68 -9.89 -25.56
CA GLN A 118 -13.72 -8.83 -25.63
C GLN A 118 -13.78 -7.92 -24.41
N LEU A 119 -13.43 -8.38 -23.22
CA LEU A 119 -13.59 -7.60 -22.01
C LEU A 119 -12.37 -6.68 -21.82
N VAL A 120 -12.57 -5.38 -21.89
CA VAL A 120 -11.54 -4.38 -21.56
C VAL A 120 -11.92 -3.68 -20.28
N VAL A 121 -10.97 -3.61 -19.35
CA VAL A 121 -11.11 -2.93 -18.05
C VAL A 121 -10.07 -1.83 -17.99
N GLY A 122 -10.50 -0.59 -17.91
CA GLY A 122 -9.64 0.60 -17.79
C GLY A 122 -9.43 1.01 -16.34
N ALA A 123 -8.60 2.06 -16.15
CA ALA A 123 -8.30 2.63 -14.85
C ALA A 123 -9.56 2.96 -14.03
N GLY A 124 -9.58 2.56 -12.75
CA GLY A 124 -10.74 2.63 -11.85
C GLY A 124 -11.71 1.46 -12.00
N GLY A 125 -11.54 0.60 -13.00
CA GLY A 125 -12.37 -0.59 -13.21
C GLY A 125 -12.01 -1.72 -12.23
N PHE A 126 -13.00 -2.56 -11.92
CA PHE A 126 -12.89 -3.72 -11.03
C PHE A 126 -13.29 -4.99 -11.77
N HIS A 127 -12.54 -6.06 -11.55
CA HIS A 127 -12.84 -7.40 -12.03
C HIS A 127 -12.70 -8.41 -10.90
N LEU A 128 -13.58 -9.39 -10.85
CA LEU A 128 -13.55 -10.48 -9.88
C LEU A 128 -13.45 -11.81 -10.62
N ALA A 129 -12.35 -12.50 -10.45
CA ALA A 129 -12.18 -13.88 -10.88
C ALA A 129 -12.61 -14.81 -9.75
N ARG A 130 -13.60 -15.66 -10.02
CA ARG A 130 -14.10 -16.62 -9.03
C ARG A 130 -13.16 -17.80 -8.89
N LYS A 131 -13.07 -18.30 -7.66
CA LYS A 131 -12.37 -19.55 -7.34
C LYS A 131 -12.69 -20.64 -8.34
N ASP A 132 -11.67 -21.38 -8.77
CA ASP A 132 -11.74 -22.53 -9.68
C ASP A 132 -12.30 -22.25 -11.09
N ALA A 133 -12.78 -21.02 -11.36
CA ALA A 133 -13.17 -20.62 -12.70
C ALA A 133 -11.93 -20.45 -13.59
N LEU A 134 -12.03 -20.83 -14.87
CA LEU A 134 -10.96 -20.56 -15.83
C LEU A 134 -10.92 -19.05 -16.10
N HIS A 135 -9.83 -18.40 -15.69
CA HIS A 135 -9.55 -17.02 -16.04
C HIS A 135 -8.90 -16.96 -17.43
N ALA A 136 -9.52 -16.21 -18.33
CA ALA A 136 -8.97 -16.01 -19.67
C ALA A 136 -7.64 -15.21 -19.60
N PRO A 137 -6.78 -15.31 -20.64
CA PRO A 137 -5.54 -14.54 -20.64
C PRO A 137 -5.80 -13.05 -20.44
N ILE A 138 -4.91 -12.38 -19.70
CA ILE A 138 -4.90 -10.93 -19.55
C ILE A 138 -3.79 -10.35 -20.41
N THR A 139 -4.10 -9.34 -21.19
CA THR A 139 -3.13 -8.59 -21.99
C THR A 139 -3.27 -7.11 -21.75
N SER A 140 -2.21 -6.35 -22.00
CA SER A 140 -2.27 -4.89 -22.02
C SER A 140 -1.58 -4.37 -23.27
N ASP A 141 -2.32 -3.62 -24.10
CA ASP A 141 -1.80 -3.11 -25.38
C ASP A 141 -0.78 -1.97 -25.15
N GLU A 142 -1.03 -1.12 -24.14
CA GLU A 142 -0.23 0.08 -23.85
C GLU A 142 0.56 -0.02 -22.54
N GLY A 143 0.36 -1.08 -21.78
CA GLY A 143 0.84 -1.25 -20.42
C GLY A 143 -0.23 -0.90 -19.38
N ALA A 144 -0.12 -1.48 -18.20
CA ALA A 144 -1.05 -1.27 -17.11
C ALA A 144 -0.38 -1.50 -15.75
N THR A 145 -0.92 -0.82 -14.73
CA THR A 145 -0.66 -1.17 -13.33
C THR A 145 -1.98 -1.62 -12.71
N ILE A 146 -1.99 -2.83 -12.15
CA ILE A 146 -3.17 -3.42 -11.52
C ILE A 146 -2.86 -3.80 -10.06
N PHE A 147 -3.84 -3.58 -9.18
CA PHE A 147 -3.85 -4.13 -7.83
C PHE A 147 -4.62 -5.44 -7.83
N LEU A 148 -4.07 -6.44 -7.15
CA LEU A 148 -4.70 -7.75 -7.00
C LEU A 148 -4.72 -8.16 -5.53
N ARG A 149 -5.78 -8.88 -5.17
CA ARG A 149 -5.90 -9.55 -3.88
C ARG A 149 -6.47 -10.95 -4.09
N GLY A 150 -5.66 -11.96 -3.80
CA GLY A 150 -5.99 -13.37 -4.04
C GLY A 150 -4.96 -14.31 -3.45
N ALA A 151 -4.83 -15.50 -4.00
CA ALA A 151 -3.74 -16.41 -3.66
C ALA A 151 -2.40 -15.86 -4.16
N SER A 152 -1.30 -16.34 -3.56
CA SER A 152 0.05 -16.04 -4.07
C SER A 152 0.18 -16.47 -5.53
N PRO A 153 0.52 -15.55 -6.45
CA PRO A 153 0.63 -15.88 -7.86
C PRO A 153 1.88 -16.72 -8.11
N HIS A 154 1.75 -17.70 -8.99
CA HIS A 154 2.90 -18.48 -9.47
C HIS A 154 3.18 -18.15 -10.93
N PRO A 155 4.46 -17.84 -11.30
CA PRO A 155 4.85 -17.76 -12.71
C PRO A 155 4.57 -19.12 -13.36
N ALA A 156 3.71 -19.12 -14.40
CA ALA A 156 3.42 -20.32 -15.17
C ALA A 156 2.72 -21.49 -14.45
N ALA A 157 1.57 -21.26 -13.82
CA ALA A 157 0.55 -22.30 -13.80
C ALA A 157 -0.18 -22.29 -15.16
N VAL A 158 0.53 -22.59 -16.25
CA VAL A 158 -0.07 -22.79 -17.58
C VAL A 158 -0.86 -24.10 -17.49
N VAL A 159 -2.17 -24.02 -17.67
CA VAL A 159 -3.07 -25.18 -17.83
C VAL A 159 -3.05 -25.62 -19.28
#